data_c6a69c3ff98f4332d02577eccb7b0120
#
_entry.id   c6a69c3ff98f4332d02577eccb7b0120
#
_cell.length_a   1.000
_cell.length_b   1.000
_cell.length_c   1.000
_cell.angle_alpha   90.00
_cell.angle_beta   90.00
_cell.angle_gamma   90.00
#
_symmetry.space_group_name_H-M   'P 1'
#
loop_
_entity.id
_entity.type
_entity.pdbx_description
1 polymer ?
#
loop_
_entity_poly.entity_id
_entity_poly.type
_entity_poly.pdbx_seq_one_letter_code
_entity_poly.pdbx_strand_id
1 'polypeptide(L)'
;MYYLDNGFVIRDRIFTNNSWSDGQLGAMDIKAAPGAGLAAVLLPNAGGVRINVFYQAIDPREYRLSWFTIYLLNHPEETQARIIRQLIFDGASWRKGKLDLGGSLADTSLSAVAYSYGGQVHTRVFYQAENLSLKDHIYNESGWQVGQYISSV
;
A
#
# COMPACT_ATOMS: atom_id res chain seq x y z
N MET A 1 -0.33 6.94 13.74
CA MET A 1 -0.02 7.75 12.53
C MET A 1 1.02 7.01 11.70
N TYR A 2 0.88 6.97 10.37
CA TYR A 2 1.84 6.36 9.42
C TYR A 2 2.41 7.44 8.52
N TYR A 3 3.70 7.35 8.19
CA TYR A 3 4.40 8.34 7.35
C TYR A 3 5.63 7.72 6.69
N LEU A 4 6.17 8.40 5.70
CA LEU A 4 7.48 8.10 5.10
C LEU A 4 8.52 9.01 5.70
N ASP A 5 9.66 8.44 6.11
CA ASP A 5 10.82 9.23 6.50
C ASP A 5 11.60 9.73 5.25
N ASN A 6 12.66 10.49 5.45
CA ASN A 6 13.48 11.04 4.37
C ASN A 6 14.17 9.96 3.51
N GLY A 7 14.25 8.72 3.98
CA GLY A 7 14.75 7.56 3.24
C GLY A 7 13.65 6.74 2.60
N PHE A 8 12.41 7.25 2.58
CA PHE A 8 11.20 6.58 2.12
C PHE A 8 10.84 5.32 2.89
N VAL A 9 11.39 5.13 4.09
CA VAL A 9 11.02 4.01 4.97
C VAL A 9 9.68 4.31 5.62
N ILE A 10 8.78 3.32 5.61
CA ILE A 10 7.47 3.43 6.23
C ILE A 10 7.64 3.34 7.75
N ARG A 11 7.18 4.38 8.44
CA ARG A 11 7.23 4.52 9.89
C ARG A 11 5.84 4.64 10.49
N ASP A 12 5.73 4.27 11.75
CA ASP A 12 4.54 4.54 12.54
C ASP A 12 4.88 5.24 13.85
N ARG A 13 3.95 6.08 14.31
CA ARG A 13 3.97 6.66 15.65
C ARG A 13 2.67 6.34 16.37
N ILE A 14 2.80 6.03 17.65
CA ILE A 14 1.71 5.65 18.54
C ILE A 14 1.53 6.77 19.55
N PHE A 15 0.28 7.19 19.75
CA PHE A 15 -0.07 8.15 20.81
C PHE A 15 -0.70 7.40 21.97
N THR A 16 -0.01 7.40 23.10
CA THR A 16 -0.47 6.79 24.36
C THR A 16 -0.05 7.65 25.54
N ASN A 17 -0.84 7.67 26.58
CA ASN A 17 -0.53 8.41 27.80
C ASN A 17 -0.13 9.88 27.53
N ASN A 18 -0.86 10.52 26.62
CA ASN A 18 -0.65 11.92 26.23
C ASN A 18 0.73 12.23 25.60
N SER A 19 1.41 11.22 25.05
CA SER A 19 2.70 11.37 24.38
C SER A 19 2.81 10.51 23.11
N TRP A 20 3.67 10.94 22.17
CA TRP A 20 4.00 10.21 20.98
C TRP A 20 5.28 9.39 21.18
N SER A 21 5.24 8.12 20.76
CA SER A 21 6.41 7.24 20.70
C SER A 21 6.50 6.61 19.30
N ASP A 22 7.69 6.15 18.93
CA ASP A 22 7.86 5.39 17.70
C ASP A 22 7.23 4.01 17.85
N GLY A 23 6.56 3.56 16.77
CA GLY A 23 5.97 2.24 16.70
C GLY A 23 6.98 1.19 16.19
N GLN A 24 6.48 -0.01 15.95
CA GLN A 24 7.32 -1.15 15.57
C GLN A 24 7.52 -1.30 14.06
N LEU A 25 6.70 -0.64 13.24
CA LEU A 25 6.72 -0.81 11.79
C LEU A 25 8.08 -0.41 11.19
N GLY A 26 8.70 0.63 11.72
CA GLY A 26 10.00 1.10 11.26
C GLY A 26 11.12 0.06 11.34
N ALA A 27 11.02 -0.92 12.24
CA ALA A 27 12.01 -2.00 12.37
C ALA A 27 11.98 -2.98 11.18
N MET A 28 10.91 -2.99 10.37
CA MET A 28 10.84 -3.81 9.15
C MET A 28 11.67 -3.26 7.99
N ASP A 29 12.13 -2.01 8.07
CA ASP A 29 12.88 -1.31 7.03
C ASP A 29 12.26 -1.40 5.62
N ILE A 30 10.93 -1.28 5.54
CA ILE A 30 10.19 -1.34 4.29
C ILE A 30 10.23 0.01 3.60
N LYS A 31 10.79 0.04 2.40
CA LYS A 31 10.84 1.25 1.57
C LYS A 31 9.63 1.30 0.63
N ALA A 32 8.96 2.43 0.64
CA ALA A 32 8.01 2.82 -0.38
C ALA A 32 8.73 3.46 -1.58
N ALA A 33 8.04 3.65 -2.68
CA ALA A 33 8.55 4.45 -3.79
C ALA A 33 8.62 5.93 -3.40
N PRO A 34 9.54 6.74 -3.98
CA PRO A 34 9.48 8.18 -3.86
C PRO A 34 8.10 8.71 -4.29
N GLY A 35 7.55 9.70 -3.59
CA GLY A 35 6.22 10.26 -3.86
C GLY A 35 5.04 9.34 -3.50
N ALA A 36 5.30 8.15 -2.99
CA ALA A 36 4.27 7.14 -2.73
C ALA A 36 3.17 7.62 -1.77
N GLY A 37 1.92 7.37 -2.15
CA GLY A 37 0.78 7.45 -1.23
C GLY A 37 0.81 6.33 -0.18
N LEU A 38 0.29 6.64 1.01
CA LEU A 38 0.01 5.67 2.07
C LEU A 38 -1.48 5.70 2.40
N ALA A 39 -2.07 4.52 2.62
CA ALA A 39 -3.40 4.39 3.19
C ALA A 39 -3.39 3.35 4.31
N ALA A 40 -4.10 3.63 5.39
CA ALA A 40 -4.19 2.72 6.52
C ALA A 40 -5.64 2.51 6.93
N VAL A 41 -6.00 1.29 7.27
CA VAL A 41 -7.33 0.95 7.79
C VAL A 41 -7.21 0.06 9.01
N LEU A 42 -8.08 0.35 9.97
CA LEU A 42 -8.34 -0.53 11.10
C LEU A 42 -9.40 -1.55 10.67
N LEU A 43 -9.12 -2.83 10.85
CA LEU A 43 -10.08 -3.89 10.53
C LEU A 43 -11.06 -4.06 11.70
N PRO A 44 -12.38 -4.02 11.46
CA PRO A 44 -13.37 -4.34 12.47
C PRO A 44 -13.23 -5.82 12.84
N ASN A 45 -12.71 -6.08 14.03
CA ASN A 45 -12.47 -7.46 14.46
C ASN A 45 -12.76 -7.62 15.97
N ALA A 46 -13.41 -8.71 16.32
CA ALA A 46 -13.74 -9.07 17.70
C ALA A 46 -12.53 -9.57 18.52
N GLY A 47 -11.37 -9.83 17.90
CA GLY A 47 -10.22 -10.48 18.53
C GLY A 47 -9.00 -9.60 18.77
N GLY A 48 -9.11 -8.27 18.67
CA GLY A 48 -7.99 -7.35 18.88
C GLY A 48 -7.78 -6.34 17.75
N VAL A 49 -6.72 -5.52 17.88
CA VAL A 49 -6.40 -4.50 16.88
C VAL A 49 -5.73 -5.14 15.68
N ARG A 50 -6.34 -5.02 14.51
CA ARG A 50 -5.73 -5.40 13.23
C ARG A 50 -5.69 -4.21 12.30
N ILE A 51 -4.55 -3.98 11.66
CA ILE A 51 -4.35 -2.83 10.78
C ILE A 51 -3.75 -3.30 9.47
N ASN A 52 -4.26 -2.77 8.37
CA ASN A 52 -3.61 -2.86 7.07
C ASN A 52 -3.07 -1.50 6.66
N VAL A 53 -1.81 -1.46 6.22
CA VAL A 53 -1.19 -0.29 5.60
C VAL A 53 -0.90 -0.64 4.15
N PHE A 54 -1.40 0.17 3.24
CA PHE A 54 -1.16 0.06 1.80
C PHE A 54 -0.17 1.12 1.38
N TYR A 55 0.75 0.76 0.51
CA TYR A 55 1.79 1.65 0.02
C TYR A 55 2.19 1.31 -1.40
N GLN A 56 2.70 2.29 -2.10
CA GLN A 56 3.26 2.13 -3.43
C GLN A 56 4.74 1.78 -3.33
N ALA A 57 5.15 0.72 -4.00
CA ALA A 57 6.54 0.29 -4.10
C ALA A 57 6.99 0.30 -5.56
N ILE A 58 8.30 0.34 -5.79
CA ILE A 58 8.88 0.09 -7.10
C ILE A 58 8.73 -1.40 -7.44
N ASP A 59 8.29 -1.72 -8.66
CA ASP A 59 8.18 -3.11 -9.10
C ASP A 59 9.58 -3.67 -9.40
N PRO A 60 10.10 -4.61 -8.61
CA PRO A 60 11.41 -5.17 -8.85
C PRO A 60 11.48 -6.04 -10.11
N ARG A 61 10.33 -6.40 -10.70
CA ARG A 61 10.26 -7.25 -11.90
C ARG A 61 10.62 -6.49 -13.17
N GLU A 62 10.52 -5.17 -13.16
CA GLU A 62 10.86 -4.32 -14.31
C GLU A 62 12.35 -4.04 -14.48
N TYR A 63 13.17 -4.39 -13.51
CA TYR A 63 14.63 -4.34 -13.66
C TYR A 63 15.20 -5.44 -14.59
N ARG A 64 14.35 -6.14 -15.34
CA ARG A 64 14.82 -7.12 -16.34
C ARG A 64 15.42 -6.39 -17.54
N LEU A 65 16.75 -6.44 -17.54
CA LEU A 65 17.70 -6.09 -18.60
C LEU A 65 17.08 -6.03 -20.01
N SER A 66 16.75 -4.85 -20.49
CA SER A 66 16.65 -4.57 -21.91
C SER A 66 17.53 -3.35 -22.21
N TRP A 67 17.95 -3.17 -23.48
CA TRP A 67 18.66 -1.97 -23.95
C TRP A 67 17.96 -0.66 -23.57
N PHE A 68 16.70 -0.71 -23.22
CA PHE A 68 15.88 0.34 -22.64
C PHE A 68 16.36 0.78 -21.23
N THR A 69 17.08 -0.07 -20.53
CA THR A 69 17.62 0.24 -19.18
C THR A 69 18.63 1.37 -19.20
N ILE A 70 19.35 1.58 -20.32
CA ILE A 70 20.34 2.68 -20.43
C ILE A 70 19.63 4.04 -20.55
N TYR A 71 18.47 4.09 -21.21
CA TYR A 71 17.64 5.29 -21.25
C TYR A 71 17.09 5.63 -19.86
N LEU A 72 16.68 4.62 -19.09
CA LEU A 72 16.14 4.74 -17.74
C LEU A 72 17.18 5.18 -16.70
N LEU A 73 18.47 4.85 -16.91
CA LEU A 73 19.55 5.32 -16.04
C LEU A 73 19.74 6.83 -16.09
N ASN A 74 19.33 7.48 -17.18
CA ASN A 74 19.39 8.93 -17.35
C ASN A 74 18.07 9.66 -16.99
N HIS A 75 16.96 8.90 -16.77
CA HIS A 75 15.64 9.42 -16.39
C HIS A 75 14.99 8.47 -15.35
N PRO A 76 15.61 8.33 -14.18
CA PRO A 76 15.21 7.30 -13.20
C PRO A 76 13.80 7.48 -12.63
N GLU A 77 13.18 8.62 -12.85
CA GLU A 77 11.92 9.00 -12.20
C GLU A 77 10.67 8.71 -13.06
N GLU A 78 10.84 8.63 -14.40
CA GLU A 78 9.67 8.69 -15.30
C GLU A 78 9.05 7.33 -15.69
N THR A 79 9.71 6.20 -15.40
CA THR A 79 9.32 4.92 -16.02
C THR A 79 9.33 3.68 -15.13
N GLN A 80 9.52 3.84 -13.83
CA GLN A 80 9.46 2.67 -12.95
C GLN A 80 8.01 2.32 -12.66
N ALA A 81 7.55 1.16 -13.15
CA ALA A 81 6.24 0.64 -12.79
C ALA A 81 6.10 0.58 -11.28
N ARG A 82 4.95 0.98 -10.84
CA ARG A 82 4.58 1.02 -9.44
C ARG A 82 3.62 -0.12 -9.12
N ILE A 83 3.85 -0.72 -7.99
CA ILE A 83 2.97 -1.76 -7.44
C ILE A 83 2.44 -1.34 -6.08
N ILE A 84 1.20 -1.71 -5.79
CA ILE A 84 0.60 -1.48 -4.48
C ILE A 84 0.79 -2.73 -3.64
N ARG A 85 1.37 -2.56 -2.48
CA ARG A 85 1.63 -3.61 -1.50
C ARG A 85 0.93 -3.33 -0.18
N GLN A 86 0.91 -4.34 0.66
CA GLN A 86 0.22 -4.35 1.95
C GLN A 86 1.17 -4.77 3.07
N LEU A 87 1.07 -4.07 4.19
CA LEU A 87 1.60 -4.49 5.48
C LEU A 87 0.43 -4.77 6.42
N ILE A 88 0.54 -5.79 7.21
CA ILE A 88 -0.50 -6.26 8.12
C ILE A 88 0.06 -6.29 9.55
N PHE A 89 -0.64 -5.62 10.46
CA PHE A 89 -0.49 -5.79 11.89
C PHE A 89 -1.60 -6.72 12.39
N ASP A 90 -1.24 -7.79 13.09
CA ASP A 90 -2.18 -8.81 13.56
C ASP A 90 -2.57 -8.66 15.04
N GLY A 91 -2.12 -7.58 15.67
CA GLY A 91 -2.30 -7.30 17.11
C GLY A 91 -1.03 -7.54 17.91
N ALA A 92 -0.04 -8.25 17.36
CA ALA A 92 1.23 -8.55 18.02
C ALA A 92 2.44 -8.10 17.19
N SER A 93 2.42 -8.32 15.88
CA SER A 93 3.56 -8.06 15.00
C SER A 93 3.13 -7.59 13.62
N TRP A 94 4.08 -6.95 12.91
CA TRP A 94 3.93 -6.57 11.52
C TRP A 94 4.45 -7.66 10.59
N ARG A 95 3.77 -7.84 9.44
CA ARG A 95 4.21 -8.72 8.35
C ARG A 95 3.80 -8.17 7.00
N LYS A 96 4.47 -8.61 5.93
CA LYS A 96 4.04 -8.33 4.56
C LYS A 96 2.76 -9.09 4.24
N GLY A 97 1.80 -8.41 3.63
CA GLY A 97 0.59 -9.01 3.08
C GLY A 97 0.85 -9.67 1.72
N LYS A 98 -0.20 -10.26 1.17
CA LYS A 98 -0.16 -10.95 -0.15
C LYS A 98 -0.56 -10.03 -1.32
N LEU A 99 -0.96 -8.79 -1.04
CA LEU A 99 -1.34 -7.84 -2.09
C LEU A 99 -0.12 -7.44 -2.90
N ASP A 100 -0.22 -7.56 -4.21
CA ASP A 100 0.78 -7.17 -5.20
C ASP A 100 0.04 -6.76 -6.48
N LEU A 101 -0.35 -5.47 -6.58
CA LEU A 101 -1.13 -4.92 -7.68
C LEU A 101 -0.23 -4.05 -8.54
N GLY A 102 0.07 -4.52 -9.75
CA GLY A 102 0.80 -3.73 -10.76
C GLY A 102 -0.07 -2.71 -11.48
N GLY A 103 0.57 -1.85 -12.27
CA GLY A 103 -0.08 -0.87 -13.13
C GLY A 103 -0.74 0.29 -12.38
N SER A 104 -0.21 0.66 -11.22
CA SER A 104 -0.59 1.89 -10.54
C SER A 104 0.21 3.07 -11.08
N LEU A 105 -0.48 4.21 -11.33
CA LEU A 105 0.18 5.46 -11.73
C LEU A 105 1.23 5.84 -10.67
N ALA A 106 2.40 6.31 -11.10
CA ALA A 106 3.40 6.83 -10.18
C ALA A 106 2.80 7.98 -9.35
N ASP A 107 3.21 8.06 -8.08
CA ASP A 107 2.78 9.09 -7.13
C ASP A 107 1.25 9.17 -6.90
N THR A 108 0.51 8.12 -7.24
CA THR A 108 -0.92 8.08 -7.00
C THR A 108 -1.23 8.13 -5.51
N SER A 109 -2.24 8.90 -5.15
CA SER A 109 -2.82 8.81 -3.82
C SER A 109 -3.50 7.46 -3.63
N LEU A 110 -3.36 6.90 -2.43
CA LEU A 110 -4.05 5.70 -2.01
C LEU A 110 -5.16 6.06 -1.02
N SER A 111 -6.27 5.37 -1.14
CA SER A 111 -7.33 5.40 -0.14
C SER A 111 -7.76 3.98 0.17
N ALA A 112 -8.17 3.73 1.40
CA ALA A 112 -8.64 2.41 1.79
C ALA A 112 -9.80 2.53 2.78
N VAL A 113 -10.67 1.51 2.75
CA VAL A 113 -11.78 1.37 3.70
C VAL A 113 -11.90 -0.08 4.11
N ALA A 114 -12.24 -0.31 5.37
CA ALA A 114 -12.58 -1.63 5.89
C ALA A 114 -13.97 -1.58 6.52
N TYR A 115 -14.76 -2.62 6.30
CA TYR A 115 -16.13 -2.74 6.82
C TYR A 115 -16.50 -4.20 7.07
N SER A 116 -17.50 -4.42 7.91
CA SER A 116 -18.08 -5.74 8.10
C SER A 116 -19.41 -5.84 7.35
N TYR A 117 -19.59 -6.91 6.60
CA TYR A 117 -20.83 -7.21 5.92
C TYR A 117 -21.05 -8.73 5.91
N GLY A 118 -22.24 -9.19 6.27
CA GLY A 118 -22.56 -10.63 6.34
C GLY A 118 -21.71 -11.41 7.34
N GLY A 119 -21.21 -10.77 8.40
CA GLY A 119 -20.31 -11.40 9.38
C GLY A 119 -18.84 -11.49 8.93
N GLN A 120 -18.53 -11.03 7.73
CA GLN A 120 -17.19 -11.05 7.15
C GLN A 120 -16.57 -9.65 7.13
N VAL A 121 -15.23 -9.60 7.23
CA VAL A 121 -14.48 -8.35 7.10
C VAL A 121 -14.03 -8.19 5.66
N HIS A 122 -14.41 -7.06 5.07
CA HIS A 122 -14.02 -6.65 3.74
C HIS A 122 -13.07 -5.46 3.83
N THR A 123 -12.10 -5.40 2.92
CA THR A 123 -11.21 -4.25 2.76
C THR A 123 -11.21 -3.86 1.30
N ARG A 124 -11.33 -2.55 1.01
CA ARG A 124 -11.13 -2.01 -0.32
C ARG A 124 -9.94 -1.08 -0.32
N VAL A 125 -9.15 -1.11 -1.38
CA VAL A 125 -8.10 -0.14 -1.66
C VAL A 125 -8.35 0.50 -3.02
N PHE A 126 -8.25 1.83 -3.07
CA PHE A 126 -8.52 2.66 -4.25
C PHE A 126 -7.23 3.32 -4.70
N TYR A 127 -7.01 3.39 -6.01
CA TYR A 127 -5.84 4.00 -6.60
C TYR A 127 -6.10 4.40 -8.06
N GLN A 128 -5.29 5.31 -8.58
CA GLN A 128 -5.29 5.64 -10.00
C GLN A 128 -4.32 4.72 -10.75
N ALA A 129 -4.79 4.11 -11.82
CA ALA A 129 -3.98 3.28 -12.70
C ALA A 129 -3.23 4.11 -13.74
N GLU A 130 -2.24 3.52 -14.42
CA GLU A 130 -1.43 4.18 -15.45
C GLU A 130 -2.27 4.79 -16.59
N ASN A 131 -3.41 4.19 -16.92
CA ASN A 131 -4.36 4.72 -17.88
C ASN A 131 -5.29 5.82 -17.33
N LEU A 132 -4.94 6.41 -16.19
CA LEU A 132 -5.67 7.44 -15.47
C LEU A 132 -7.04 7.01 -14.91
N SER A 133 -7.46 5.77 -15.08
CA SER A 133 -8.70 5.28 -14.50
C SER A 133 -8.57 5.08 -12.99
N LEU A 134 -9.65 5.33 -12.26
CA LEU A 134 -9.74 4.98 -10.85
C LEU A 134 -10.10 3.49 -10.73
N LYS A 135 -9.28 2.74 -10.03
CA LYS A 135 -9.48 1.31 -9.76
C LYS A 135 -9.65 1.04 -8.28
N ASP A 136 -10.36 -0.03 -7.96
CA ASP A 136 -10.39 -0.59 -6.63
C ASP A 136 -10.12 -2.10 -6.63
N HIS A 137 -9.60 -2.58 -5.53
CA HIS A 137 -9.49 -4.01 -5.23
C HIS A 137 -10.13 -4.29 -3.89
N ILE A 138 -10.84 -5.42 -3.84
CA ILE A 138 -11.59 -5.87 -2.66
C ILE A 138 -10.94 -7.12 -2.11
N TYR A 139 -10.68 -7.13 -0.83
CA TYR A 139 -10.34 -8.32 -0.07
C TYR A 139 -11.56 -8.88 0.65
N ASN A 140 -11.79 -10.16 0.50
CA ASN A 140 -12.77 -10.96 1.26
C ASN A 140 -12.13 -12.31 1.61
N GLU A 141 -12.93 -13.27 2.14
CA GLU A 141 -12.44 -14.60 2.49
C GLU A 141 -11.80 -15.36 1.32
N SER A 142 -12.20 -15.07 0.08
CA SER A 142 -11.64 -15.67 -1.13
C SER A 142 -10.32 -15.00 -1.57
N GLY A 143 -9.89 -13.93 -0.90
CA GLY A 143 -8.68 -13.19 -1.21
C GLY A 143 -8.93 -11.85 -1.90
N TRP A 144 -7.89 -11.31 -2.55
CA TRP A 144 -7.97 -10.07 -3.30
C TRP A 144 -8.60 -10.27 -4.67
N GLN A 145 -9.55 -9.43 -5.01
CA GLN A 145 -10.28 -9.44 -6.29
C GLN A 145 -10.36 -8.02 -6.84
N VAL A 146 -10.45 -7.91 -8.18
CA VAL A 146 -10.74 -6.63 -8.83
C VAL A 146 -12.15 -6.19 -8.42
N GLY A 147 -12.27 -4.96 -7.96
CA GLY A 147 -13.57 -4.33 -7.67
C GLY A 147 -14.31 -3.94 -8.95
N GLN A 148 -15.49 -3.36 -8.79
CA GLN A 148 -16.20 -2.79 -9.92
C GLN A 148 -15.51 -1.48 -10.31
N TYR A 149 -15.26 -1.30 -11.61
CA TYR A 149 -14.73 -0.05 -12.15
C TYR A 149 -15.61 1.13 -11.73
N ILE A 150 -15.00 2.09 -11.03
CA ILE A 150 -15.57 3.43 -10.95
C ILE A 150 -15.20 4.07 -12.28
N SER A 151 -16.19 4.23 -13.16
CA SER A 151 -16.04 4.58 -14.57
C SER A 151 -14.93 5.59 -14.87
N SER A 152 -14.21 5.36 -15.98
CA SER A 152 -13.46 6.41 -16.68
C SER A 152 -14.38 7.59 -16.98
N VAL A 153 -13.99 8.78 -16.56
CA VAL A 153 -14.53 10.04 -17.05
C VAL A 153 -14.04 10.25 -18.48
#